data_d98acf0f75261b532d08fbc903b8f1ec
#
_entry.id   d98acf0f75261b532d08fbc903b8f1ec
#
_cell.length_a   1.000
_cell.length_b   1.000
_cell.length_c   1.000
_cell.angle_alpha   90.00
_cell.angle_beta   90.00
_cell.angle_gamma   90.00
#
_symmetry.space_group_name_H-M   'P 1'
#
loop_
_entity.id
_entity.type
_entity.pdbx_description
1 polymer ?
#
loop_
_entity_poly.entity_id
_entity_poly.type
_entity_poly.pdbx_seq_one_letter_code
_entity_poly.pdbx_strand_id
1 'polypeptide(L)'
;VELSKEDPGFTGGRGDEGAWASTLPDTALLALLQRTVEAVESELGVKIRMGVDVASSALWDEGEKIYHYRRSGLRRDEEEQFGFIRRLIDEYNLYYVEDPFHEDSFDCFSRLTSSTVGRLVCGDDLVATSRERLRRAVAEGACNAVIMKVNQVGYLSEALRFAEEAASHGATLVASHRSGETPDETLVHIAIAARSKLIKTGVVGGERVAKLNELIRLEEQGLRLARVDLP
;
A
#
# COMPACT_ATOMS: atom_id res chain seq x y z
N VAL A 1 -7.28 21.11 1.75
CA VAL A 1 -8.41 22.05 1.97
C VAL A 1 -9.48 21.42 2.85
N GLU A 2 -9.99 20.21 2.53
CA GLU A 2 -11.02 19.58 3.37
C GLU A 2 -10.48 19.22 4.77
N LEU A 3 -9.27 18.64 4.85
CA LEU A 3 -8.63 18.31 6.12
C LEU A 3 -8.49 19.53 7.05
N SER A 4 -8.13 20.71 6.51
CA SER A 4 -8.01 21.95 7.30
C SER A 4 -9.36 22.45 7.85
N LYS A 5 -10.49 22.00 7.31
CA LYS A 5 -11.84 22.37 7.80
C LYS A 5 -12.28 21.46 8.94
N GLU A 6 -11.91 20.17 8.89
CA GLU A 6 -12.41 19.15 9.82
C GLU A 6 -11.43 18.82 10.95
N ASP A 7 -10.14 19.13 10.76
CA ASP A 7 -9.09 18.88 11.76
C ASP A 7 -8.54 20.21 12.33
N PRO A 8 -9.04 20.66 13.48
CA PRO A 8 -8.56 21.89 14.10
C PRO A 8 -7.08 21.84 14.49
N GLY A 9 -6.52 20.66 14.67
CA GLY A 9 -5.10 20.43 14.98
C GLY A 9 -4.19 20.34 13.76
N PHE A 10 -4.76 20.42 12.55
CA PHE A 10 -3.97 20.28 11.33
C PHE A 10 -3.15 21.53 11.02
N THR A 11 -1.84 21.38 11.05
CA THR A 11 -0.85 22.48 10.84
C THR A 11 -0.21 22.46 9.46
N GLY A 12 -0.65 21.56 8.56
CA GLY A 12 0.00 21.34 7.27
C GLY A 12 1.25 20.45 7.35
N GLY A 13 1.46 19.78 8.48
CA GLY A 13 2.56 18.83 8.67
C GLY A 13 2.43 17.63 7.72
N ARG A 14 3.57 17.05 7.34
CA ARG A 14 3.65 15.88 6.48
C ARG A 14 4.45 14.78 7.15
N GLY A 15 4.06 13.54 6.88
CA GLY A 15 4.86 12.37 7.21
C GLY A 15 6.00 12.13 6.21
N ASP A 16 6.81 11.15 6.48
CA ASP A 16 8.03 10.82 5.72
C ASP A 16 7.76 10.51 4.24
N GLU A 17 6.55 10.01 3.92
CA GLU A 17 6.15 9.69 2.55
C GLU A 17 5.38 10.84 1.87
N GLY A 18 5.40 12.04 2.44
CA GLY A 18 4.77 13.23 1.88
C GLY A 18 3.25 13.33 2.12
N ALA A 19 2.65 12.34 2.77
CA ALA A 19 1.25 12.38 3.15
C ALA A 19 0.97 13.40 4.26
N TRP A 20 -0.24 13.97 4.27
CA TRP A 20 -0.65 14.90 5.31
C TRP A 20 -0.80 14.18 6.67
N ALA A 21 -0.18 14.74 7.70
CA ALA A 21 -0.33 14.27 9.07
C ALA A 21 -1.56 14.91 9.73
N SER A 22 -2.57 14.10 10.00
CA SER A 22 -3.82 14.53 10.65
C SER A 22 -3.82 14.21 12.13
N THR A 23 -4.58 14.99 12.92
CA THR A 23 -4.88 14.69 14.32
C THR A 23 -6.21 13.93 14.49
N LEU A 24 -6.96 13.74 13.43
CA LEU A 24 -8.22 12.98 13.45
C LEU A 24 -7.98 11.49 13.77
N PRO A 25 -8.92 10.80 14.41
CA PRO A 25 -8.94 9.34 14.49
C PRO A 25 -8.93 8.69 13.10
N ASP A 26 -8.35 7.51 12.99
CA ASP A 26 -8.18 6.81 11.70
C ASP A 26 -9.49 6.63 10.93
N THR A 27 -10.59 6.25 11.62
CA THR A 27 -11.91 6.09 11.00
C THR A 27 -12.50 7.42 10.51
N ALA A 28 -12.30 8.52 11.25
CA ALA A 28 -12.74 9.84 10.82
C ALA A 28 -11.94 10.32 9.59
N LEU A 29 -10.64 10.01 9.54
CA LEU A 29 -9.80 10.31 8.39
C LEU A 29 -10.22 9.52 7.15
N LEU A 30 -10.54 8.22 7.30
CA LEU A 30 -11.06 7.38 6.21
C LEU A 30 -12.42 7.90 5.70
N ALA A 31 -13.33 8.31 6.60
CA ALA A 31 -14.61 8.91 6.21
C ALA A 31 -14.42 10.23 5.44
N LEU A 32 -13.48 11.07 5.87
CA LEU A 32 -13.12 12.30 5.15
C LEU A 32 -12.54 12.00 3.77
N LEU A 33 -11.65 11.01 3.68
CA LEU A 33 -11.07 10.57 2.43
C LEU A 33 -12.13 10.05 1.47
N GLN A 34 -13.07 9.24 1.94
CA GLN A 34 -14.17 8.71 1.12
C GLN A 34 -15.01 9.84 0.50
N ARG A 35 -15.45 10.81 1.30
CA ARG A 35 -16.20 11.97 0.78
C ARG A 35 -15.39 12.79 -0.22
N THR A 36 -14.07 12.91 0.03
CA THR A 36 -13.17 13.63 -0.88
C THR A 36 -13.02 12.90 -2.22
N VAL A 37 -12.88 11.57 -2.18
CA VAL A 37 -12.83 10.73 -3.39
C VAL A 37 -14.12 10.87 -4.19
N GLU A 38 -15.28 10.75 -3.57
CA GLU A 38 -16.59 10.90 -4.23
C GLU A 38 -16.74 12.27 -4.90
N ALA A 39 -16.31 13.33 -4.23
CA ALA A 39 -16.34 14.68 -4.80
C ALA A 39 -15.42 14.82 -6.03
N VAL A 40 -14.20 14.29 -5.96
CA VAL A 40 -13.23 14.34 -7.07
C VAL A 40 -13.67 13.45 -8.24
N GLU A 41 -14.21 12.27 -7.99
CA GLU A 41 -14.80 11.43 -9.03
C GLU A 41 -15.93 12.12 -9.78
N SER A 42 -16.81 12.82 -9.03
CA SER A 42 -17.91 13.59 -9.61
C SER A 42 -17.43 14.79 -10.43
N GLU A 43 -16.39 15.47 -9.98
CA GLU A 43 -15.84 16.65 -10.65
C GLU A 43 -15.06 16.29 -11.92
N LEU A 44 -14.22 15.26 -11.85
CA LEU A 44 -13.27 14.92 -12.93
C LEU A 44 -13.74 13.78 -13.84
N GLY A 45 -14.81 13.06 -13.50
CA GLY A 45 -15.30 11.90 -14.27
C GLY A 45 -14.32 10.72 -14.28
N VAL A 46 -13.43 10.65 -13.27
CA VAL A 46 -12.46 9.57 -13.10
C VAL A 46 -12.94 8.61 -12.02
N LYS A 47 -12.47 7.38 -12.05
CA LYS A 47 -12.74 6.40 -10.99
C LYS A 47 -11.51 6.27 -10.10
N ILE A 48 -11.70 6.46 -8.79
CA ILE A 48 -10.67 6.38 -7.76
C ILE A 48 -11.03 5.25 -6.79
N ARG A 49 -10.10 4.36 -6.51
CA ARG A 49 -10.28 3.30 -5.52
C ARG A 49 -9.47 3.63 -4.28
N MET A 50 -10.08 3.50 -3.12
CA MET A 50 -9.41 3.75 -1.85
C MET A 50 -8.54 2.56 -1.44
N GLY A 51 -7.41 2.87 -0.81
CA GLY A 51 -6.53 1.90 -0.20
C GLY A 51 -5.91 2.41 1.08
N VAL A 52 -5.39 1.49 1.88
CA VAL A 52 -4.70 1.81 3.14
C VAL A 52 -3.47 0.92 3.29
N ASP A 53 -2.39 1.52 3.74
CA ASP A 53 -1.25 0.82 4.33
C ASP A 53 -1.40 0.91 5.85
N VAL A 54 -1.62 -0.24 6.49
CA VAL A 54 -1.84 -0.31 7.95
C VAL A 54 -0.50 -0.37 8.69
N ALA A 55 0.54 -0.87 8.03
CA ALA A 55 1.89 -1.04 8.59
C ALA A 55 1.86 -1.72 9.98
N SER A 56 1.10 -2.81 10.09
CA SER A 56 0.71 -3.40 11.38
C SER A 56 1.88 -3.96 12.19
N SER A 57 3.02 -4.29 11.55
CA SER A 57 4.23 -4.70 12.26
C SER A 57 4.73 -3.59 13.20
N ALA A 58 4.54 -2.31 12.83
CA ALA A 58 4.89 -1.18 13.70
C ALA A 58 3.95 -1.01 14.92
N LEU A 59 2.79 -1.63 14.89
CA LEU A 59 1.82 -1.62 15.99
C LEU A 59 1.95 -2.83 16.90
N TRP A 60 2.64 -3.89 16.44
CA TRP A 60 2.73 -5.16 17.14
C TRP A 60 3.66 -5.10 18.36
N ASP A 61 3.18 -5.61 19.47
CA ASP A 61 3.96 -5.87 20.66
C ASP A 61 4.22 -7.37 20.80
N GLU A 62 5.46 -7.78 20.57
CA GLU A 62 5.85 -9.19 20.55
C GLU A 62 5.70 -9.87 21.94
N GLY A 63 5.89 -9.09 23.02
CA GLY A 63 5.80 -9.61 24.39
C GLY A 63 4.36 -9.86 24.84
N GLU A 64 3.44 -8.99 24.42
CA GLU A 64 2.03 -9.07 24.79
C GLU A 64 1.16 -9.72 23.70
N LYS A 65 1.70 -9.93 22.49
CA LYS A 65 0.98 -10.48 21.33
C LYS A 65 -0.28 -9.69 20.97
N ILE A 66 -0.14 -8.36 20.93
CA ILE A 66 -1.22 -7.43 20.60
C ILE A 66 -0.76 -6.33 19.66
N TYR A 67 -1.70 -5.74 18.94
CA TYR A 67 -1.53 -4.49 18.19
C TYR A 67 -1.86 -3.31 19.10
N HIS A 68 -0.89 -2.44 19.31
CA HIS A 68 -1.02 -1.28 20.19
C HIS A 68 -1.14 0.01 19.39
N TYR A 69 -2.35 0.52 19.24
CA TYR A 69 -2.65 1.80 18.60
C TYR A 69 -2.37 2.95 19.57
N ARG A 70 -1.10 3.31 19.72
CA ARG A 70 -0.59 4.23 20.76
C ARG A 70 -1.34 5.56 20.81
N ARG A 71 -1.75 6.08 19.64
CA ARG A 71 -2.42 7.38 19.55
C ARG A 71 -3.83 7.35 20.14
N SER A 72 -4.58 6.29 19.94
CA SER A 72 -5.93 6.12 20.46
C SER A 72 -5.98 5.37 21.80
N GLY A 73 -4.86 4.77 22.21
CA GLY A 73 -4.78 3.88 23.36
C GLY A 73 -5.45 2.52 23.16
N LEU A 74 -5.96 2.24 21.95
CA LEU A 74 -6.61 0.98 21.65
C LEU A 74 -5.60 -0.15 21.54
N ARG A 75 -6.01 -1.31 22.03
CA ARG A 75 -5.23 -2.55 21.99
C ARG A 75 -6.10 -3.63 21.36
N ARG A 76 -5.54 -4.44 20.49
CA ARG A 76 -6.25 -5.52 19.79
C ARG A 76 -5.38 -6.76 19.75
N ASP A 77 -5.95 -7.90 20.05
CA ASP A 77 -5.36 -9.17 19.68
C ASP A 77 -5.52 -9.44 18.16
N GLU A 78 -5.05 -10.59 17.67
CA GLU A 78 -5.12 -10.90 16.24
C GLU A 78 -6.56 -11.02 15.73
N GLU A 79 -7.48 -11.57 16.50
CA GLU A 79 -8.89 -11.70 16.09
C GLU A 79 -9.62 -10.36 16.11
N GLU A 80 -9.36 -9.53 17.10
CA GLU A 80 -9.88 -8.18 17.17
C GLU A 80 -9.33 -7.30 16.03
N GLN A 81 -8.06 -7.46 15.69
CA GLN A 81 -7.43 -6.80 14.54
C GLN A 81 -8.06 -7.27 13.24
N PHE A 82 -8.23 -8.57 13.06
CA PHE A 82 -8.90 -9.14 11.90
C PHE A 82 -10.31 -8.55 11.72
N GLY A 83 -11.11 -8.57 12.78
CA GLY A 83 -12.46 -8.00 12.78
C GLY A 83 -12.47 -6.49 12.50
N PHE A 84 -11.47 -5.75 12.98
CA PHE A 84 -11.32 -4.33 12.70
C PHE A 84 -11.01 -4.07 11.24
N ILE A 85 -10.00 -4.74 10.67
CA ILE A 85 -9.63 -4.58 9.26
C ILE A 85 -10.78 -4.96 8.33
N ARG A 86 -11.48 -6.06 8.62
CA ARG A 86 -12.68 -6.45 7.84
C ARG A 86 -13.73 -5.35 7.80
N ARG A 87 -14.04 -4.76 8.96
CA ARG A 87 -14.99 -3.65 9.03
C ARG A 87 -14.53 -2.44 8.19
N LEU A 88 -13.25 -2.06 8.27
CA LEU A 88 -12.73 -0.96 7.46
C LEU A 88 -12.88 -1.24 5.96
N ILE A 89 -12.59 -2.46 5.52
CA ILE A 89 -12.74 -2.86 4.12
C ILE A 89 -14.20 -2.71 3.67
N ASP A 90 -15.14 -3.19 4.47
CA ASP A 90 -16.56 -3.19 4.11
C ASP A 90 -17.18 -1.79 4.23
N GLU A 91 -16.84 -1.05 5.29
CA GLU A 91 -17.42 0.28 5.57
C GLU A 91 -16.93 1.35 4.58
N TYR A 92 -15.63 1.36 4.27
CA TYR A 92 -15.01 2.35 3.38
C TYR A 92 -14.78 1.84 1.96
N ASN A 93 -15.27 0.67 1.62
CA ASN A 93 -15.08 0.03 0.32
C ASN A 93 -13.60 0.02 -0.12
N LEU A 94 -12.70 -0.33 0.80
CA LEU A 94 -11.26 -0.36 0.51
C LEU A 94 -10.96 -1.43 -0.53
N TYR A 95 -10.28 -1.01 -1.58
CA TYR A 95 -9.87 -1.89 -2.66
C TYR A 95 -8.48 -2.51 -2.43
N TYR A 96 -7.60 -1.77 -1.75
CA TYR A 96 -6.23 -2.15 -1.49
C TYR A 96 -5.93 -2.04 0.01
N VAL A 97 -5.42 -3.09 0.59
CA VAL A 97 -5.03 -3.13 2.00
C VAL A 97 -3.64 -3.73 2.11
N GLU A 98 -2.67 -2.91 2.54
CA GLU A 98 -1.27 -3.29 2.71
C GLU A 98 -0.99 -3.56 4.19
N ASP A 99 -0.26 -4.62 4.46
CA ASP A 99 0.19 -5.08 5.78
C ASP A 99 -0.86 -4.93 6.89
N PRO A 100 -2.05 -5.54 6.71
CA PRO A 100 -3.13 -5.47 7.68
C PRO A 100 -2.81 -6.16 9.02
N PHE A 101 -1.78 -7.02 9.05
CA PHE A 101 -1.33 -7.79 10.21
C PHE A 101 0.19 -7.75 10.33
N HIS A 102 0.71 -8.24 11.47
CA HIS A 102 2.13 -8.43 11.69
C HIS A 102 2.75 -9.34 10.62
N GLU A 103 3.99 -9.08 10.26
CA GLU A 103 4.72 -9.71 9.14
C GLU A 103 4.81 -11.25 9.19
N ASP A 104 4.61 -11.87 10.35
CA ASP A 104 4.60 -13.32 10.51
C ASP A 104 3.20 -13.93 10.70
N SER A 105 2.14 -13.10 10.71
CA SER A 105 0.74 -13.55 10.85
C SER A 105 0.14 -14.05 9.52
N PHE A 106 0.83 -14.99 8.83
CA PHE A 106 0.43 -15.50 7.53
C PHE A 106 -0.99 -16.07 7.50
N ASP A 107 -1.44 -16.69 8.60
CA ASP A 107 -2.80 -17.22 8.73
C ASP A 107 -3.86 -16.10 8.65
N CYS A 108 -3.67 -15.00 9.38
CA CYS A 108 -4.58 -13.87 9.33
C CYS A 108 -4.63 -13.23 7.94
N PHE A 109 -3.47 -13.10 7.28
CA PHE A 109 -3.41 -12.65 5.89
C PHE A 109 -4.19 -13.60 4.95
N SER A 110 -4.00 -14.91 5.06
CA SER A 110 -4.67 -15.91 4.24
C SER A 110 -6.20 -15.88 4.42
N ARG A 111 -6.66 -15.81 5.65
CA ARG A 111 -8.08 -15.66 6.01
C ARG A 111 -8.68 -14.37 5.42
N LEU A 112 -7.95 -13.25 5.48
CA LEU A 112 -8.41 -12.00 4.91
C LEU A 112 -8.47 -12.09 3.40
N THR A 113 -7.42 -12.55 2.74
CA THR A 113 -7.35 -12.68 1.29
C THR A 113 -8.48 -13.55 0.75
N SER A 114 -8.72 -14.70 1.36
CA SER A 114 -9.81 -15.62 0.94
C SER A 114 -11.20 -15.03 1.14
N SER A 115 -11.38 -14.16 2.13
CA SER A 115 -12.68 -13.54 2.45
C SER A 115 -12.94 -12.21 1.73
N THR A 116 -11.96 -11.66 0.97
CA THR A 116 -12.06 -10.35 0.31
C THR A 116 -11.87 -10.42 -1.21
N VAL A 117 -12.63 -11.31 -1.85
CA VAL A 117 -12.55 -11.51 -3.30
C VAL A 117 -12.76 -10.20 -4.08
N GLY A 118 -11.95 -9.97 -5.11
CA GLY A 118 -12.00 -8.77 -5.94
C GLY A 118 -11.30 -7.55 -5.31
N ARG A 119 -10.49 -7.77 -4.28
CA ARG A 119 -9.69 -6.75 -3.60
C ARG A 119 -8.23 -7.16 -3.53
N LEU A 120 -7.34 -6.22 -3.30
CA LEU A 120 -5.91 -6.48 -3.14
C LEU A 120 -5.54 -6.48 -1.65
N VAL A 121 -5.12 -7.64 -1.16
CA VAL A 121 -4.41 -7.79 0.12
C VAL A 121 -2.93 -7.88 -0.20
N CYS A 122 -2.19 -6.87 0.19
CA CYS A 122 -0.80 -6.68 -0.21
C CYS A 122 0.16 -6.92 0.94
N GLY A 123 1.20 -7.69 0.68
CA GLY A 123 2.32 -7.87 1.61
C GLY A 123 3.50 -6.97 1.22
N ASP A 124 3.90 -6.08 2.13
CA ASP A 124 5.19 -5.38 2.13
C ASP A 124 6.14 -6.07 3.12
N ASP A 125 5.98 -5.84 4.42
CA ASP A 125 6.79 -6.50 5.46
C ASP A 125 6.58 -8.02 5.47
N LEU A 126 5.38 -8.50 5.14
CA LEU A 126 5.07 -9.92 4.97
C LEU A 126 6.07 -10.63 4.07
N VAL A 127 6.48 -10.01 2.96
CA VAL A 127 7.38 -10.61 1.97
C VAL A 127 8.76 -9.98 1.93
N ALA A 128 8.92 -8.71 2.31
CA ALA A 128 10.17 -7.94 2.37
C ALA A 128 11.05 -8.12 1.10
N THR A 129 10.43 -8.19 -0.10
CA THR A 129 11.06 -8.51 -1.39
C THR A 129 11.86 -9.83 -1.38
N SER A 130 11.62 -10.71 -0.41
CA SER A 130 12.26 -12.01 -0.26
C SER A 130 11.52 -13.09 -1.04
N ARG A 131 12.22 -13.80 -1.93
CA ARG A 131 11.64 -14.92 -2.68
C ARG A 131 11.23 -16.08 -1.76
N GLU A 132 11.92 -16.29 -0.65
CA GLU A 132 11.57 -17.32 0.32
C GLU A 132 10.23 -16.99 0.99
N ARG A 133 10.07 -15.76 1.50
CA ARG A 133 8.82 -15.31 2.10
C ARG A 133 7.68 -15.25 1.07
N LEU A 134 7.97 -14.86 -0.17
CA LEU A 134 7.01 -14.90 -1.27
C LEU A 134 6.46 -16.31 -1.50
N ARG A 135 7.33 -17.32 -1.57
CA ARG A 135 6.92 -18.73 -1.75
C ARG A 135 6.02 -19.21 -0.62
N ARG A 136 6.35 -18.83 0.60
CA ARG A 136 5.51 -19.12 1.77
C ARG A 136 4.16 -18.42 1.63
N ALA A 137 4.14 -17.12 1.34
CA ALA A 137 2.91 -16.35 1.17
C ALA A 137 1.99 -16.93 0.08
N VAL A 138 2.57 -17.38 -1.04
CA VAL A 138 1.85 -18.06 -2.12
C VAL A 138 1.31 -19.42 -1.66
N ALA A 139 2.13 -20.25 -1.02
CA ALA A 139 1.74 -21.58 -0.56
C ALA A 139 0.59 -21.52 0.46
N GLU A 140 0.58 -20.52 1.31
CA GLU A 140 -0.46 -20.30 2.31
C GLU A 140 -1.65 -19.43 1.79
N GLY A 141 -1.57 -18.90 0.57
CA GLY A 141 -2.59 -18.01 0.02
C GLY A 141 -2.71 -16.70 0.81
N ALA A 142 -1.60 -16.24 1.41
CA ALA A 142 -1.60 -15.15 2.36
C ALA A 142 -1.89 -13.78 1.71
N CYS A 143 -1.48 -13.56 0.47
CA CYS A 143 -1.72 -12.30 -0.22
C CYS A 143 -1.87 -12.51 -1.74
N ASN A 144 -2.51 -11.55 -2.41
CA ASN A 144 -2.68 -11.54 -3.87
C ASN A 144 -1.97 -10.34 -4.54
N ALA A 145 -1.33 -9.50 -3.73
CA ALA A 145 -0.45 -8.43 -4.18
C ALA A 145 0.80 -8.39 -3.30
N VAL A 146 1.92 -7.97 -3.87
CA VAL A 146 3.21 -7.88 -3.16
C VAL A 146 3.97 -6.62 -3.54
N ILE A 147 4.61 -6.02 -2.55
CA ILE A 147 5.52 -4.89 -2.74
C ILE A 147 6.90 -5.39 -3.16
N MET A 148 7.51 -4.65 -4.11
CA MET A 148 8.91 -4.80 -4.48
C MET A 148 9.66 -3.52 -4.13
N LYS A 149 10.68 -3.63 -3.30
CA LYS A 149 11.62 -2.57 -2.91
C LYS A 149 13.05 -3.05 -3.16
N VAL A 150 13.69 -2.55 -4.22
CA VAL A 150 15.01 -3.04 -4.68
C VAL A 150 16.06 -3.02 -3.56
N ASN A 151 16.03 -2.00 -2.72
CA ASN A 151 17.02 -1.86 -1.64
C ASN A 151 16.82 -2.82 -0.46
N GLN A 152 15.70 -3.53 -0.36
CA GLN A 152 15.51 -4.59 0.66
C GLN A 152 16.41 -5.80 0.36
N VAL A 153 16.66 -6.09 -0.92
CA VAL A 153 17.53 -7.20 -1.35
C VAL A 153 18.92 -6.74 -1.82
N GLY A 154 19.11 -5.44 -2.07
CA GLY A 154 20.39 -4.82 -2.38
C GLY A 154 20.88 -5.02 -3.82
N TYR A 155 20.26 -5.91 -4.61
CA TYR A 155 20.62 -6.17 -6.00
C TYR A 155 19.40 -6.09 -6.91
N LEU A 156 19.50 -5.32 -7.99
CA LEU A 156 18.42 -5.21 -8.99
C LEU A 156 18.04 -6.57 -9.58
N SER A 157 19.03 -7.43 -9.85
CA SER A 157 18.78 -8.77 -10.38
C SER A 157 17.94 -9.64 -9.45
N GLU A 158 18.10 -9.54 -8.13
CA GLU A 158 17.28 -10.29 -7.17
C GLU A 158 15.87 -9.72 -7.07
N ALA A 159 15.73 -8.38 -7.11
CA ALA A 159 14.42 -7.75 -7.16
C ALA A 159 13.64 -8.16 -8.43
N LEU A 160 14.30 -8.20 -9.60
CA LEU A 160 13.67 -8.67 -10.84
C LEU A 160 13.30 -10.16 -10.78
N ARG A 161 14.13 -11.02 -10.17
CA ARG A 161 13.76 -12.42 -9.95
C ARG A 161 12.58 -12.58 -9.00
N PHE A 162 12.49 -11.75 -7.96
CA PHE A 162 11.31 -11.68 -7.11
C PHE A 162 10.07 -11.30 -7.91
N ALA A 163 10.18 -10.28 -8.76
CA ALA A 163 9.09 -9.83 -9.63
C ALA A 163 8.60 -10.92 -10.60
N GLU A 164 9.53 -11.61 -11.25
CA GLU A 164 9.22 -12.73 -12.16
C GLU A 164 8.52 -13.87 -11.42
N GLU A 165 8.99 -14.21 -10.23
CA GLU A 165 8.39 -15.25 -9.41
C GLU A 165 6.99 -14.85 -8.92
N ALA A 166 6.80 -13.60 -8.46
CA ALA A 166 5.48 -13.08 -8.08
C ALA A 166 4.49 -13.14 -9.25
N ALA A 167 4.93 -12.71 -10.43
CA ALA A 167 4.12 -12.76 -11.65
C ALA A 167 3.75 -14.20 -12.06
N SER A 168 4.68 -15.15 -11.91
CA SER A 168 4.43 -16.58 -12.24
C SER A 168 3.36 -17.21 -11.35
N HIS A 169 3.16 -16.69 -10.16
CA HIS A 169 2.11 -17.10 -9.22
C HIS A 169 0.84 -16.24 -9.31
N GLY A 170 0.77 -15.31 -10.27
CA GLY A 170 -0.41 -14.45 -10.48
C GLY A 170 -0.56 -13.32 -9.48
N ALA A 171 0.42 -13.08 -8.61
CA ALA A 171 0.39 -11.97 -7.66
C ALA A 171 0.51 -10.61 -8.38
N THR A 172 -0.25 -9.63 -7.93
CA THR A 172 -0.14 -8.25 -8.41
C THR A 172 1.13 -7.61 -7.84
N LEU A 173 2.08 -7.27 -8.71
CA LEU A 173 3.31 -6.61 -8.32
C LEU A 173 3.11 -5.11 -8.17
N VAL A 174 3.61 -4.55 -7.07
CA VAL A 174 3.64 -3.11 -6.78
C VAL A 174 5.10 -2.69 -6.59
N ALA A 175 5.63 -1.87 -7.51
CA ALA A 175 6.94 -1.25 -7.31
C ALA A 175 6.80 -0.05 -6.37
N SER A 176 7.60 0.00 -5.31
CA SER A 176 7.39 0.99 -4.24
C SER A 176 8.62 1.85 -3.99
N HIS A 177 8.34 3.12 -3.72
CA HIS A 177 9.29 4.06 -3.12
C HIS A 177 9.65 3.68 -1.68
N ARG A 178 10.51 4.48 -1.05
CA ARG A 178 10.83 4.40 0.37
C ARG A 178 10.54 5.75 1.05
N SER A 179 10.49 5.74 2.41
CA SER A 179 10.35 6.99 3.18
C SER A 179 11.50 7.96 2.89
N GLY A 180 12.75 7.49 2.89
CA GLY A 180 13.94 8.27 2.51
C GLY A 180 14.14 8.34 0.99
N GLU A 181 13.27 9.02 0.28
CA GLU A 181 13.27 9.09 -1.19
C GLU A 181 14.04 10.30 -1.73
N THR A 182 14.49 10.20 -2.97
CA THR A 182 15.20 11.26 -3.72
C THR A 182 14.45 11.61 -5.01
N PRO A 183 14.79 12.73 -5.70
CA PRO A 183 14.22 13.05 -7.02
C PRO A 183 14.61 12.09 -8.16
N ASP A 184 15.44 11.08 -7.90
CA ASP A 184 15.80 10.05 -8.87
C ASP A 184 14.56 9.27 -9.34
N GLU A 185 14.40 9.09 -10.63
CA GLU A 185 13.23 8.47 -11.27
C GLU A 185 13.43 6.98 -11.62
N THR A 186 14.55 6.38 -11.25
CA THR A 186 14.90 4.98 -11.56
C THR A 186 13.81 3.97 -11.17
N LEU A 187 13.06 4.25 -10.09
CA LEU A 187 11.92 3.41 -9.68
C LEU A 187 10.91 3.20 -10.82
N VAL A 188 10.65 4.22 -11.65
CA VAL A 188 9.71 4.13 -12.77
C VAL A 188 10.22 3.13 -13.82
N HIS A 189 11.50 3.23 -14.17
CA HIS A 189 12.11 2.32 -15.13
C HIS A 189 12.13 0.88 -14.65
N ILE A 190 12.39 0.68 -13.35
CA ILE A 190 12.34 -0.63 -12.71
C ILE A 190 10.91 -1.17 -12.70
N ALA A 191 9.91 -0.34 -12.38
CA ALA A 191 8.51 -0.73 -12.39
C ALA A 191 8.07 -1.24 -13.78
N ILE A 192 8.47 -0.52 -14.83
CA ILE A 192 8.17 -0.90 -16.21
C ILE A 192 8.92 -2.19 -16.60
N ALA A 193 10.21 -2.28 -16.29
CA ALA A 193 11.02 -3.47 -16.59
C ALA A 193 10.51 -4.73 -15.88
N ALA A 194 10.05 -4.59 -14.62
CA ALA A 194 9.45 -5.64 -13.82
C ALA A 194 7.99 -5.93 -14.20
N ARG A 195 7.40 -5.18 -15.13
CA ARG A 195 5.98 -5.27 -15.49
C ARG A 195 5.05 -5.11 -14.29
N SER A 196 5.42 -4.23 -13.35
CA SER A 196 4.58 -3.92 -12.20
C SER A 196 3.23 -3.37 -12.65
N LYS A 197 2.15 -3.90 -12.08
CA LYS A 197 0.80 -3.42 -12.36
C LYS A 197 0.51 -2.10 -11.66
N LEU A 198 1.17 -1.85 -10.52
CA LEU A 198 1.03 -0.66 -9.71
C LEU A 198 2.39 -0.08 -9.37
N ILE A 199 2.43 1.23 -9.16
CA ILE A 199 3.55 1.93 -8.54
C ILE A 199 3.05 2.63 -7.28
N LYS A 200 3.71 2.38 -6.14
CA LYS A 200 3.45 3.09 -4.90
C LYS A 200 4.43 4.27 -4.83
N THR A 201 3.90 5.46 -5.01
CA THR A 201 4.63 6.72 -4.87
C THR A 201 3.69 7.80 -4.36
N GLY A 202 4.19 8.77 -3.62
CA GLY A 202 3.38 9.91 -3.20
C GLY A 202 3.13 10.89 -4.35
N VAL A 203 2.21 11.82 -4.14
CA VAL A 203 1.85 12.89 -5.09
C VAL A 203 2.29 14.27 -4.62
N VAL A 204 2.95 14.35 -3.47
CA VAL A 204 3.37 15.59 -2.81
C VAL A 204 4.84 15.51 -2.43
N GLY A 205 5.60 16.55 -2.76
CA GLY A 205 7.07 16.57 -2.62
C GLY A 205 7.76 16.33 -3.96
N GLY A 206 8.88 17.02 -4.19
CA GLY A 206 9.62 16.95 -5.46
C GLY A 206 10.12 15.53 -5.74
N GLU A 207 10.59 14.84 -4.70
CA GLU A 207 11.07 13.46 -4.75
C GLU A 207 9.97 12.46 -5.13
N ARG A 208 8.71 12.76 -4.86
CA ARG A 208 7.54 11.93 -5.23
C ARG A 208 7.04 12.26 -6.63
N VAL A 209 6.86 13.57 -6.90
CA VAL A 209 6.38 14.07 -8.18
C VAL A 209 7.34 13.74 -9.33
N ALA A 210 8.64 13.64 -9.09
CA ALA A 210 9.63 13.23 -10.09
C ALA A 210 9.25 11.90 -10.76
N LYS A 211 8.76 10.90 -10.00
CA LYS A 211 8.32 9.61 -10.54
C LYS A 211 7.10 9.74 -11.45
N LEU A 212 6.14 10.56 -11.05
CA LEU A 212 4.93 10.81 -11.85
C LEU A 212 5.26 11.56 -13.15
N ASN A 213 6.12 12.57 -13.06
CA ASN A 213 6.59 13.30 -14.25
C ASN A 213 7.34 12.39 -15.20
N GLU A 214 8.13 11.44 -14.70
CA GLU A 214 8.84 10.49 -15.54
C GLU A 214 7.89 9.54 -16.28
N LEU A 215 6.81 9.08 -15.65
CA LEU A 215 5.77 8.29 -16.32
C LEU A 215 5.14 9.09 -17.48
N ILE A 216 4.79 10.36 -17.24
CA ILE A 216 4.23 11.26 -18.25
C ILE A 216 5.25 11.46 -19.40
N ARG A 217 6.52 11.72 -19.08
CA ARG A 217 7.59 11.91 -20.07
C ARG A 217 7.77 10.68 -20.97
N LEU A 218 7.72 9.49 -20.39
CA LEU A 218 7.84 8.23 -21.14
C LEU A 218 6.62 8.01 -22.05
N GLU A 219 5.43 8.33 -21.62
CA GLU A 219 4.20 8.27 -22.42
C GLU A 219 4.29 9.24 -23.61
N GLU A 220 4.72 10.49 -23.38
CA GLU A 220 4.95 11.50 -24.43
C GLU A 220 6.01 11.07 -25.45
N GLN A 221 6.98 10.27 -25.05
CA GLN A 221 7.99 9.68 -25.94
C GLN A 221 7.48 8.45 -26.71
N GLY A 222 6.22 8.09 -26.56
CA GLY A 222 5.58 7.01 -27.28
C GLY A 222 5.60 5.65 -26.60
N LEU A 223 6.04 5.57 -25.33
CA LEU A 223 5.88 4.36 -24.56
C LEU A 223 4.39 4.12 -24.28
N ARG A 224 3.85 3.04 -24.80
CA ARG A 224 2.47 2.65 -24.53
C ARG A 224 2.44 1.78 -23.28
N LEU A 225 1.93 2.33 -22.18
CA LEU A 225 1.63 1.54 -21.01
C LEU A 225 0.44 0.61 -21.31
N ALA A 226 0.59 -0.65 -20.95
CA ALA A 226 -0.50 -1.61 -21.11
C ALA A 226 -1.66 -1.23 -20.16
N ARG A 227 -2.89 -1.43 -20.64
CA ARG A 227 -4.04 -1.35 -19.76
C ARG A 227 -3.92 -2.47 -18.72
N VAL A 228 -4.03 -2.10 -17.45
CA VAL A 228 -3.87 -3.05 -16.35
C VAL A 228 -5.24 -3.54 -15.92
N ASP A 229 -5.42 -4.85 -15.99
CA ASP A 229 -6.57 -5.52 -15.40
C ASP A 229 -6.21 -5.89 -13.94
N LEU A 230 -6.90 -5.26 -13.02
CA LEU A 230 -6.85 -5.56 -11.58
C LEU A 230 -8.12 -6.31 -11.19
N PRO A 231 -8.08 -7.18 -10.16
CA PRO A 231 -9.23 -7.94 -9.70
C PRO A 231 -10.40 -7.05 -9.27
#